data_764569e764f5eeb21045dfd42409be9f
#
_entry.id   764569e764f5eeb21045dfd42409be9f
#
_cell.length_a   1.000
_cell.length_b   1.000
_cell.length_c   1.000
_cell.angle_alpha   90.00
_cell.angle_beta   90.00
_cell.angle_gamma   90.00
#
_symmetry.space_group_name_H-M   'P 1'
#
loop_
_entity.id
_entity.type
_entity.pdbx_description
1 polymer ?
#
loop_
_entity_poly.entity_id
_entity_poly.type
_entity_poly.pdbx_seq_one_letter_code
_entity_poly.pdbx_strand_id
1 'polypeptide(L)'
;SPPAGPYRIHPKAIRARRNRRLLVVAGLVLVATVAYLVHWYTHDRFWVRTDNAYVTGNLVPVAAQASGIVTQVLAEETQFVNRGDLMIKLDEHQAYAALGRARGRLGEEVRRIASLFINRKQLAEKLRSRRARLELAEHDMDRYQRAAPSGAVSRQILQNTADKISSLDAEVRETQAELDSLDAQIGGTTVMAHPAVDLAKHQLIEAHLEYARQQI
;
A
#
# COMPACT_ATOMS: atom_id res chain seq x y z
N SER A 1 77.47 24.91 110.33
CA SER A 1 76.78 24.20 109.23
C SER A 1 75.93 25.15 108.34
N PRO A 2 76.11 25.32 107.10
CA PRO A 2 75.22 26.11 106.23
C PRO A 2 74.25 25.22 105.45
N PRO A 3 73.09 25.75 105.10
CA PRO A 3 72.03 24.98 104.44
C PRO A 3 72.24 24.95 102.90
N ALA A 4 71.82 23.83 102.28
CA ALA A 4 71.82 23.59 100.85
C ALA A 4 70.75 24.46 100.13
N GLY A 5 71.18 25.14 99.10
CA GLY A 5 70.28 25.94 98.24
C GLY A 5 69.53 25.11 97.23
N PRO A 6 68.38 25.58 96.76
CA PRO A 6 67.52 24.81 95.89
C PRO A 6 68.02 24.76 94.44
N TYR A 7 68.00 23.56 93.87
CA TYR A 7 68.27 23.33 92.42
C TYR A 7 67.21 24.01 91.53
N ARG A 8 67.61 24.97 90.77
CA ARG A 8 66.76 25.57 89.69
C ARG A 8 66.80 24.72 88.41
N ILE A 9 65.79 23.99 88.17
CA ILE A 9 65.62 23.31 86.90
C ILE A 9 65.16 24.35 85.83
N HIS A 10 65.98 24.56 84.84
CA HIS A 10 65.68 25.49 83.77
C HIS A 10 64.58 24.90 82.83
N PRO A 11 63.36 25.49 82.67
CA PRO A 11 62.23 24.93 81.91
C PRO A 11 62.39 25.11 80.34
N LYS A 12 63.45 25.79 79.88
CA LYS A 12 63.63 26.07 78.42
C LYS A 12 64.02 24.85 77.62
N ALA A 13 64.74 23.86 78.14
CA ALA A 13 65.20 22.66 77.39
C ALA A 13 64.08 21.65 77.08
N ILE A 14 63.06 21.55 77.90
CA ILE A 14 61.93 20.64 77.76
C ILE A 14 60.93 21.16 76.70
N ARG A 15 60.75 22.45 76.59
CA ARG A 15 59.89 23.08 75.56
C ARG A 15 60.52 22.99 74.18
N ALA A 16 61.81 23.09 74.04
CA ALA A 16 62.51 22.99 72.72
C ALA A 16 62.41 21.57 72.11
N ARG A 17 62.56 20.50 72.95
CA ARG A 17 62.39 19.10 72.48
C ARG A 17 60.96 18.76 72.16
N ARG A 18 59.95 19.30 72.82
CA ARG A 18 58.52 19.14 72.54
C ARG A 18 58.15 19.86 71.26
N ASN A 19 58.59 21.08 71.03
CA ASN A 19 58.35 21.85 69.80
C ASN A 19 59.01 21.20 68.62
N ARG A 20 60.22 20.65 68.78
CA ARG A 20 60.90 19.91 67.69
C ARG A 20 60.12 18.64 67.31
N ARG A 21 59.58 17.89 68.30
CA ARG A 21 58.69 16.70 68.00
C ARG A 21 57.40 17.11 67.36
N LEU A 22 56.78 18.21 67.77
CA LEU A 22 55.59 18.76 67.17
C LEU A 22 55.81 19.20 65.75
N LEU A 23 56.94 19.84 65.48
CA LEU A 23 57.36 20.23 64.11
C LEU A 23 57.61 19.01 63.19
N VAL A 24 58.22 17.92 63.74
CA VAL A 24 58.40 16.68 62.95
C VAL A 24 57.08 16.01 62.67
N VAL A 25 56.15 15.95 63.67
CA VAL A 25 54.80 15.40 63.44
C VAL A 25 54.02 16.27 62.43
N ALA A 26 54.06 17.59 62.54
CA ALA A 26 53.41 18.50 61.58
C ALA A 26 53.99 18.36 60.21
N GLY A 27 55.31 18.18 60.04
CA GLY A 27 55.96 17.90 58.75
C GLY A 27 55.54 16.59 58.17
N LEU A 28 55.41 15.52 58.97
CA LEU A 28 54.92 14.22 58.52
C LEU A 28 53.47 14.28 58.01
N VAL A 29 52.62 14.98 58.75
CA VAL A 29 51.18 15.17 58.36
C VAL A 29 51.10 15.96 57.11
N LEU A 30 51.92 17.02 56.93
CA LEU A 30 51.92 17.82 55.74
C LEU A 30 52.38 17.00 54.51
N VAL A 31 53.43 16.19 54.65
CA VAL A 31 53.90 15.30 53.60
C VAL A 31 52.82 14.25 53.23
N ALA A 32 52.19 13.63 54.25
CA ALA A 32 51.10 12.68 54.05
C ALA A 32 49.90 13.33 53.28
N THR A 33 49.55 14.55 53.70
CA THR A 33 48.47 15.30 53.02
C THR A 33 48.79 15.63 51.58
N VAL A 34 50.03 16.09 51.32
CA VAL A 34 50.46 16.37 49.94
C VAL A 34 50.50 15.10 49.11
N ALA A 35 51.05 14.00 49.66
CA ALA A 35 51.05 12.71 48.97
C ALA A 35 49.64 12.21 48.67
N TYR A 36 48.72 12.35 49.60
CA TYR A 36 47.30 12.01 49.38
C TYR A 36 46.65 12.86 48.30
N LEU A 37 46.87 14.18 48.29
CA LEU A 37 46.35 15.10 47.29
C LEU A 37 46.92 14.80 45.91
N VAL A 38 48.20 14.48 45.80
CA VAL A 38 48.86 14.08 44.56
C VAL A 38 48.26 12.75 44.05
N HIS A 39 48.09 11.77 44.95
CA HIS A 39 47.47 10.49 44.63
C HIS A 39 46.04 10.66 44.12
N TRP A 40 45.23 11.45 44.83
CA TRP A 40 43.84 11.76 44.45
C TRP A 40 43.81 12.49 43.11
N TYR A 41 44.65 13.48 42.88
CA TYR A 41 44.72 14.25 41.64
C TYR A 41 45.15 13.41 40.42
N THR A 42 46.07 12.44 40.61
CA THR A 42 46.60 11.62 39.50
C THR A 42 45.79 10.35 39.23
N HIS A 43 45.14 9.78 40.23
CA HIS A 43 44.44 8.51 40.09
C HIS A 43 42.92 8.66 40.18
N ASP A 44 42.40 9.22 41.29
CA ASP A 44 40.99 9.17 41.57
C ASP A 44 40.17 10.14 40.71
N ARG A 45 40.77 11.28 40.32
CA ARG A 45 40.07 12.28 39.50
C ARG A 45 39.66 11.77 38.10
N PHE A 46 40.42 10.84 37.53
CA PHE A 46 40.21 10.33 36.17
C PHE A 46 39.40 9.02 36.12
N TRP A 47 39.08 8.44 37.25
CA TRP A 47 38.27 7.25 37.33
C TRP A 47 36.79 7.61 37.54
N VAL A 48 36.04 7.66 36.47
CA VAL A 48 34.58 7.77 36.53
C VAL A 48 33.99 6.36 36.48
N ARG A 49 33.44 5.90 37.58
CA ARG A 49 32.63 4.68 37.62
C ARG A 49 31.22 5.02 37.23
N THR A 50 30.68 4.35 36.25
CA THR A 50 29.27 4.39 35.94
C THR A 50 28.69 2.99 35.98
N ASP A 51 27.65 2.80 36.78
CA ASP A 51 26.94 1.52 36.88
C ASP A 51 25.87 1.37 35.77
N ASN A 52 25.64 2.42 35.00
CA ASN A 52 24.63 2.50 33.94
C ASN A 52 25.25 2.85 32.56
N ALA A 53 26.27 2.12 32.16
CA ALA A 53 26.79 2.25 30.79
C ALA A 53 25.98 1.37 29.82
N TYR A 54 25.15 1.99 28.99
CA TYR A 54 24.43 1.30 27.92
C TYR A 54 25.14 1.56 26.60
N VAL A 55 25.36 0.50 25.84
CA VAL A 55 25.75 0.62 24.43
C VAL A 55 24.46 0.77 23.62
N THR A 56 24.15 1.97 23.19
CA THR A 56 23.04 2.23 22.25
C THR A 56 23.58 2.24 20.84
N GLY A 57 23.04 1.34 20.02
CA GLY A 57 23.24 1.36 18.57
C GLY A 57 22.11 2.11 17.87
N ASN A 58 22.27 2.36 16.58
CA ASN A 58 21.20 2.91 15.75
C ASN A 58 20.19 1.77 15.46
N LEU A 59 19.06 1.76 16.20
CA LEU A 59 17.99 0.79 16.01
C LEU A 59 17.08 1.26 14.87
N VAL A 60 17.07 0.53 13.78
CA VAL A 60 16.14 0.76 12.66
C VAL A 60 15.08 -0.33 12.72
N PRO A 61 13.82 0.00 13.02
CA PRO A 61 12.74 -0.99 12.99
C PRO A 61 12.48 -1.41 11.54
N VAL A 62 12.52 -2.71 11.27
CA VAL A 62 12.13 -3.31 10.01
C VAL A 62 10.72 -3.85 10.17
N ALA A 63 9.77 -3.31 9.39
CA ALA A 63 8.39 -3.76 9.40
C ALA A 63 8.04 -4.41 8.05
N ALA A 64 7.22 -5.46 8.10
CA ALA A 64 6.68 -6.08 6.90
C ALA A 64 5.77 -5.09 6.16
N GLN A 65 5.86 -5.04 4.82
CA GLN A 65 5.02 -4.19 3.97
C GLN A 65 3.65 -4.80 3.67
N ALA A 66 3.45 -6.08 4.01
CA ALA A 66 2.19 -6.81 3.86
C ALA A 66 1.69 -7.31 5.21
N SER A 67 0.37 -7.35 5.38
CA SER A 67 -0.27 -8.00 6.53
C SER A 67 -0.58 -9.46 6.19
N GLY A 68 -0.32 -10.37 7.12
CA GLY A 68 -0.56 -11.80 6.90
C GLY A 68 -0.27 -12.64 8.13
N ILE A 69 -0.57 -13.94 8.03
CA ILE A 69 -0.23 -14.92 9.05
C ILE A 69 1.21 -15.37 8.83
N VAL A 70 2.04 -15.31 9.88
CA VAL A 70 3.42 -15.78 9.81
C VAL A 70 3.42 -17.31 9.80
N THR A 71 4.00 -17.90 8.75
CA THR A 71 4.17 -19.36 8.63
C THR A 71 5.51 -19.83 9.12
N GLN A 72 6.56 -19.03 8.93
CA GLN A 72 7.91 -19.35 9.39
C GLN A 72 8.64 -18.07 9.80
N VAL A 73 9.41 -18.18 10.89
CA VAL A 73 10.39 -17.20 11.32
C VAL A 73 11.76 -17.81 11.05
N LEU A 74 12.56 -17.17 10.21
CA LEU A 74 13.85 -17.69 9.73
C LEU A 74 15.06 -16.97 10.36
N ALA A 75 14.82 -15.83 11.03
CA ALA A 75 15.85 -15.08 11.74
C ALA A 75 15.59 -15.12 13.24
N GLU A 76 16.62 -15.39 14.04
CA GLU A 76 16.57 -15.41 15.51
C GLU A 76 17.14 -14.11 16.11
N GLU A 77 16.84 -13.85 17.38
CA GLU A 77 17.43 -12.73 18.11
C GLU A 77 18.96 -12.82 18.10
N THR A 78 19.63 -11.69 17.93
CA THR A 78 21.09 -11.53 17.85
C THR A 78 21.75 -12.14 16.61
N GLN A 79 20.99 -12.71 15.69
CA GLN A 79 21.52 -13.25 14.44
C GLN A 79 21.89 -12.11 13.46
N PHE A 80 23.05 -12.26 12.83
CA PHE A 80 23.44 -11.34 11.75
C PHE A 80 22.69 -11.70 10.47
N VAL A 81 22.04 -10.71 9.84
CA VAL A 81 21.32 -10.84 8.58
C VAL A 81 21.88 -9.88 7.54
N ASN A 82 21.97 -10.32 6.30
CA ASN A 82 22.38 -9.50 5.18
C ASN A 82 21.16 -8.88 4.49
N ARG A 83 21.43 -7.86 3.69
CA ARG A 83 20.39 -7.28 2.85
C ARG A 83 19.88 -8.30 1.82
N GLY A 84 18.59 -8.59 1.86
CA GLY A 84 17.94 -9.57 0.97
C GLY A 84 17.72 -10.95 1.61
N ASP A 85 18.19 -11.17 2.85
CA ASP A 85 17.89 -12.40 3.57
C ASP A 85 16.42 -12.43 3.97
N LEU A 86 15.76 -13.58 3.76
CA LEU A 86 14.38 -13.82 4.16
C LEU A 86 14.32 -14.04 5.68
N MET A 87 13.69 -13.13 6.39
CA MET A 87 13.56 -13.20 7.85
C MET A 87 12.25 -13.84 8.31
N ILE A 88 11.16 -13.57 7.60
CA ILE A 88 9.81 -14.02 7.95
C ILE A 88 9.10 -14.45 6.68
N LYS A 89 8.44 -15.61 6.71
CA LYS A 89 7.57 -16.07 5.63
C LYS A 89 6.10 -15.91 6.04
N LEU A 90 5.33 -15.22 5.21
CA LEU A 90 3.87 -15.05 5.39
C LEU A 90 3.11 -16.17 4.67
N ASP A 91 1.85 -16.39 5.08
CA ASP A 91 0.92 -17.28 4.38
C ASP A 91 0.40 -16.61 3.11
N GLU A 92 0.81 -17.11 1.96
CA GLU A 92 0.44 -16.60 0.64
C GLU A 92 -0.90 -17.14 0.10
N HIS A 93 -1.52 -18.16 0.77
CA HIS A 93 -2.71 -18.81 0.25
C HIS A 93 -3.89 -17.87 0.04
N GLN A 94 -4.09 -16.92 0.95
CA GLN A 94 -5.17 -15.93 0.84
C GLN A 94 -4.94 -14.96 -0.33
N ALA A 95 -3.73 -14.47 -0.50
CA ALA A 95 -3.38 -13.58 -1.61
C ALA A 95 -3.42 -14.31 -2.96
N TYR A 96 -2.96 -15.56 -3.02
CA TYR A 96 -3.09 -16.40 -4.21
C TYR A 96 -4.56 -16.64 -4.59
N ALA A 97 -5.40 -16.94 -3.61
CA ALA A 97 -6.85 -17.09 -3.85
C ALA A 97 -7.50 -15.77 -4.30
N ALA A 98 -7.09 -14.62 -3.74
CA ALA A 98 -7.54 -13.29 -4.17
C ALA A 98 -7.14 -12.99 -5.61
N LEU A 99 -5.90 -13.31 -5.99
CA LEU A 99 -5.41 -13.21 -7.37
C LEU A 99 -6.22 -14.08 -8.33
N GLY A 100 -6.54 -15.32 -7.93
CA GLY A 100 -7.40 -16.23 -8.69
C GLY A 100 -8.80 -15.65 -8.92
N ARG A 101 -9.41 -15.09 -7.87
CA ARG A 101 -10.71 -14.40 -7.98
C ARG A 101 -10.67 -13.19 -8.90
N ALA A 102 -9.63 -12.36 -8.80
CA ALA A 102 -9.47 -11.18 -9.66
C ALA A 102 -9.31 -11.57 -11.14
N ARG A 103 -8.55 -12.63 -11.44
CA ARG A 103 -8.45 -13.21 -12.81
C ARG A 103 -9.79 -13.71 -13.32
N GLY A 104 -10.55 -14.40 -12.47
CA GLY A 104 -11.89 -14.88 -12.81
C GLY A 104 -12.85 -13.73 -13.15
N ARG A 105 -12.86 -12.66 -12.35
CA ARG A 105 -13.67 -11.45 -12.57
C ARG A 105 -13.30 -10.75 -13.87
N LEU A 106 -12.02 -10.56 -14.16
CA LEU A 106 -11.59 -9.97 -15.42
C LEU A 106 -12.09 -10.80 -16.62
N GLY A 107 -11.94 -12.13 -16.56
CA GLY A 107 -12.44 -13.02 -17.62
C GLY A 107 -13.97 -12.95 -17.79
N GLU A 108 -14.71 -12.81 -16.71
CA GLU A 108 -16.16 -12.63 -16.72
C GLU A 108 -16.56 -11.29 -17.36
N GLU A 109 -15.94 -10.18 -16.94
CA GLU A 109 -16.24 -8.86 -17.49
C GLU A 109 -15.90 -8.77 -18.99
N VAL A 110 -14.76 -9.33 -19.42
CA VAL A 110 -14.40 -9.40 -20.84
C VAL A 110 -15.47 -10.15 -21.64
N ARG A 111 -15.93 -11.30 -21.17
CA ARG A 111 -16.99 -12.07 -21.85
C ARG A 111 -18.32 -11.31 -21.86
N ARG A 112 -18.70 -10.67 -20.74
CA ARG A 112 -19.89 -9.85 -20.61
C ARG A 112 -19.90 -8.71 -21.62
N ILE A 113 -18.83 -7.95 -21.69
CA ILE A 113 -18.71 -6.82 -22.63
C ILE A 113 -18.65 -7.35 -24.08
N ALA A 114 -17.90 -8.42 -24.36
CA ALA A 114 -17.87 -9.02 -25.69
C ALA A 114 -19.27 -9.45 -26.18
N SER A 115 -20.12 -9.96 -25.30
CA SER A 115 -21.50 -10.32 -25.65
C SER A 115 -22.34 -9.09 -26.06
N LEU A 116 -22.13 -7.91 -25.47
CA LEU A 116 -22.80 -6.68 -25.90
C LEU A 116 -22.43 -6.32 -27.34
N PHE A 117 -21.17 -6.47 -27.75
CA PHE A 117 -20.74 -6.22 -29.13
C PHE A 117 -21.36 -7.23 -30.12
N ILE A 118 -21.52 -8.49 -29.71
CA ILE A 118 -22.20 -9.51 -30.52
C ILE A 118 -23.69 -9.15 -30.69
N ASN A 119 -24.36 -8.81 -29.58
CA ASN A 119 -25.77 -8.39 -29.58
C ASN A 119 -25.98 -7.14 -30.41
N ARG A 120 -25.07 -6.14 -30.33
CA ARG A 120 -25.09 -4.96 -31.18
C ARG A 120 -25.05 -5.32 -32.68
N LYS A 121 -24.15 -6.22 -33.08
CA LYS A 121 -24.06 -6.69 -34.44
C LYS A 121 -25.34 -7.37 -34.88
N GLN A 122 -25.91 -8.28 -34.08
CA GLN A 122 -27.17 -8.94 -34.37
C GLN A 122 -28.32 -7.95 -34.57
N LEU A 123 -28.39 -6.95 -33.66
CA LEU A 123 -29.44 -5.93 -33.71
C LEU A 123 -29.29 -5.02 -34.91
N ALA A 124 -28.06 -4.69 -35.34
CA ALA A 124 -27.79 -3.92 -36.55
C ALA A 124 -28.25 -4.68 -37.83
N GLU A 125 -27.99 -5.99 -37.91
CA GLU A 125 -28.48 -6.81 -39.01
C GLU A 125 -30.01 -6.96 -39.00
N LYS A 126 -30.66 -7.09 -37.83
CA LYS A 126 -32.10 -7.07 -37.69
C LYS A 126 -32.71 -5.75 -38.18
N LEU A 127 -32.10 -4.62 -37.80
CA LEU A 127 -32.50 -3.30 -38.25
C LEU A 127 -32.40 -3.17 -39.80
N ARG A 128 -31.30 -3.65 -40.39
CA ARG A 128 -31.12 -3.66 -41.82
C ARG A 128 -32.21 -4.46 -42.55
N SER A 129 -32.54 -5.62 -42.03
CA SER A 129 -33.63 -6.46 -42.59
C SER A 129 -35.01 -5.78 -42.45
N ARG A 130 -35.31 -5.12 -41.33
CA ARG A 130 -36.56 -4.38 -41.12
C ARG A 130 -36.66 -3.19 -42.08
N ARG A 131 -35.57 -2.42 -42.27
CA ARG A 131 -35.50 -1.31 -43.24
C ARG A 131 -35.74 -1.79 -44.67
N ALA A 132 -35.16 -2.91 -45.09
CA ALA A 132 -35.39 -3.48 -46.42
C ALA A 132 -36.85 -3.88 -46.65
N ARG A 133 -37.54 -4.38 -45.60
CA ARG A 133 -38.97 -4.70 -45.69
C ARG A 133 -39.86 -3.45 -45.79
N LEU A 134 -39.50 -2.39 -45.03
CA LEU A 134 -40.15 -1.09 -45.13
C LEU A 134 -40.01 -0.52 -46.53
N GLU A 135 -38.79 -0.46 -47.08
CA GLU A 135 -38.49 0.01 -48.42
C GLU A 135 -39.27 -0.75 -49.50
N LEU A 136 -39.36 -2.08 -49.38
CA LEU A 136 -40.18 -2.89 -50.29
C LEU A 136 -41.66 -2.49 -50.21
N ALA A 137 -42.22 -2.28 -49.01
CA ALA A 137 -43.60 -1.88 -48.83
C ALA A 137 -43.87 -0.46 -49.40
N GLU A 138 -42.91 0.45 -49.29
CA GLU A 138 -42.98 1.79 -49.86
C GLU A 138 -42.93 1.73 -51.41
N HIS A 139 -42.08 0.91 -52.01
CA HIS A 139 -42.07 0.67 -53.43
C HIS A 139 -43.38 0.07 -53.94
N ASP A 140 -43.96 -0.87 -53.17
CA ASP A 140 -45.28 -1.44 -53.50
C ASP A 140 -46.39 -0.35 -53.46
N MET A 141 -46.35 0.53 -52.45
CA MET A 141 -47.29 1.66 -52.34
C MET A 141 -47.17 2.61 -53.54
N ASP A 142 -45.94 3.01 -53.91
CA ASP A 142 -45.71 3.85 -55.04
C ASP A 142 -46.22 3.23 -56.36
N ARG A 143 -46.00 1.92 -56.54
CA ARG A 143 -46.55 1.17 -57.67
C ARG A 143 -48.09 1.16 -57.67
N TYR A 144 -48.73 0.91 -56.53
CA TYR A 144 -50.20 0.86 -56.41
C TYR A 144 -50.82 2.25 -56.59
N GLN A 145 -50.19 3.33 -56.08
CA GLN A 145 -50.63 4.71 -56.31
C GLN A 145 -50.63 5.08 -57.79
N ARG A 146 -49.58 4.69 -58.50
CA ARG A 146 -49.49 4.92 -59.98
C ARG A 146 -50.54 4.15 -60.78
N ALA A 147 -50.96 2.94 -60.30
CA ALA A 147 -51.94 2.13 -60.94
C ALA A 147 -53.42 2.47 -60.53
N ALA A 148 -53.62 3.13 -59.43
CA ALA A 148 -54.97 3.46 -58.90
C ALA A 148 -55.84 4.30 -59.86
N PRO A 149 -55.31 5.30 -60.63
CA PRO A 149 -56.15 6.09 -61.57
C PRO A 149 -56.76 5.27 -62.71
N SER A 150 -56.14 4.16 -63.06
CA SER A 150 -56.66 3.23 -64.06
C SER A 150 -57.74 2.27 -63.57
N GLY A 151 -58.05 2.29 -62.26
CA GLY A 151 -59.00 1.36 -61.65
C GLY A 151 -58.40 -0.02 -61.31
N ALA A 152 -57.12 -0.27 -61.59
CA ALA A 152 -56.47 -1.55 -61.40
C ALA A 152 -56.18 -1.91 -59.95
N VAL A 153 -56.27 -0.93 -59.01
CA VAL A 153 -56.02 -1.10 -57.57
C VAL A 153 -57.18 -0.54 -56.78
N SER A 154 -57.73 -1.33 -55.85
CA SER A 154 -58.80 -0.89 -54.96
C SER A 154 -58.28 0.02 -53.84
N ARG A 155 -59.17 0.89 -53.31
CA ARG A 155 -58.86 1.73 -52.13
C ARG A 155 -58.46 0.89 -50.91
N GLN A 156 -59.01 -0.30 -50.77
CA GLN A 156 -58.70 -1.25 -49.70
C GLN A 156 -57.23 -1.69 -49.75
N ILE A 157 -56.68 -1.97 -50.97
CA ILE A 157 -55.28 -2.37 -51.14
C ILE A 157 -54.36 -1.22 -50.74
N LEU A 158 -54.68 0.02 -51.18
CA LEU A 158 -53.91 1.22 -50.76
C LEU A 158 -53.92 1.40 -49.23
N GLN A 159 -55.08 1.29 -48.60
CA GLN A 159 -55.18 1.41 -47.14
C GLN A 159 -54.39 0.32 -46.43
N ASN A 160 -54.56 -0.95 -46.79
CA ASN A 160 -53.83 -2.06 -46.22
C ASN A 160 -52.29 -1.90 -46.36
N THR A 161 -51.83 -1.34 -47.47
CA THR A 161 -50.41 -1.09 -47.71
C THR A 161 -49.90 0.07 -46.86
N ALA A 162 -50.73 1.12 -46.68
CA ALA A 162 -50.39 2.25 -45.78
C ALA A 162 -50.29 1.76 -44.31
N ASP A 163 -51.21 0.95 -43.85
CA ASP A 163 -51.23 0.38 -42.49
C ASP A 163 -49.99 -0.52 -42.28
N LYS A 164 -49.62 -1.32 -43.32
CA LYS A 164 -48.40 -2.14 -43.31
C LYS A 164 -47.15 -1.31 -43.20
N ILE A 165 -47.03 -0.21 -43.96
CA ILE A 165 -45.88 0.72 -43.89
C ILE A 165 -45.79 1.33 -42.49
N SER A 166 -46.91 1.78 -41.91
CA SER A 166 -46.94 2.35 -40.57
C SER A 166 -46.45 1.34 -39.52
N SER A 167 -46.87 0.07 -39.63
CA SER A 167 -46.44 -1.01 -38.75
C SER A 167 -44.92 -1.28 -38.90
N LEU A 168 -44.43 -1.39 -40.16
CA LEU A 168 -43.00 -1.64 -40.42
C LEU A 168 -42.12 -0.47 -39.95
N ASP A 169 -42.60 0.77 -40.12
CA ASP A 169 -41.89 1.95 -39.68
C ASP A 169 -41.79 1.99 -38.10
N ALA A 170 -42.86 1.61 -37.43
CA ALA A 170 -42.84 1.44 -35.95
C ALA A 170 -41.81 0.38 -35.51
N GLU A 171 -41.77 -0.78 -36.23
CA GLU A 171 -40.77 -1.83 -35.95
C GLU A 171 -39.30 -1.33 -36.20
N VAL A 172 -39.08 -0.55 -37.22
CA VAL A 172 -37.75 0.07 -37.51
C VAL A 172 -37.36 0.99 -36.38
N ARG A 173 -38.27 1.90 -35.96
CA ARG A 173 -38.00 2.82 -34.82
C ARG A 173 -37.73 2.07 -33.53
N GLU A 174 -38.49 1.05 -33.20
CA GLU A 174 -38.25 0.20 -32.02
C GLU A 174 -36.84 -0.40 -32.04
N THR A 175 -36.47 -1.06 -33.16
CA THR A 175 -35.15 -1.68 -33.28
C THR A 175 -34.00 -0.66 -33.26
N GLN A 176 -34.22 0.53 -33.80
CA GLN A 176 -33.24 1.62 -33.74
C GLN A 176 -33.05 2.09 -32.31
N ALA A 177 -34.13 2.27 -31.53
CA ALA A 177 -34.05 2.66 -30.13
C ALA A 177 -33.35 1.60 -29.27
N GLU A 178 -33.60 0.30 -29.53
CA GLU A 178 -32.86 -0.80 -28.89
C GLU A 178 -31.34 -0.72 -29.20
N LEU A 179 -30.99 -0.45 -30.44
CA LEU A 179 -29.60 -0.32 -30.89
C LEU A 179 -28.90 0.88 -30.23
N ASP A 180 -29.59 2.03 -30.19
CA ASP A 180 -29.08 3.26 -29.59
C ASP A 180 -28.84 3.08 -28.07
N SER A 181 -29.76 2.37 -27.40
CA SER A 181 -29.59 2.01 -25.98
C SER A 181 -28.39 1.11 -25.73
N LEU A 182 -28.15 0.15 -26.63
CA LEU A 182 -27.00 -0.75 -26.54
C LEU A 182 -25.69 -0.02 -26.85
N ASP A 183 -25.70 0.89 -27.83
CA ASP A 183 -24.57 1.74 -28.18
C ASP A 183 -24.18 2.66 -27.03
N ALA A 184 -25.17 3.20 -26.30
CA ALA A 184 -24.94 3.97 -25.08
C ALA A 184 -24.25 3.14 -23.98
N GLN A 185 -24.63 1.86 -23.81
CA GLN A 185 -23.99 0.94 -22.84
C GLN A 185 -22.55 0.60 -23.24
N ILE A 186 -22.26 0.50 -24.52
CA ILE A 186 -20.89 0.23 -25.04
C ILE A 186 -20.02 1.49 -24.95
N GLY A 187 -20.61 2.69 -25.00
CA GLY A 187 -19.90 3.96 -24.83
C GLY A 187 -18.87 4.28 -25.90
N GLY A 188 -19.01 3.73 -27.12
CA GLY A 188 -18.09 3.99 -28.25
C GLY A 188 -16.68 3.43 -28.07
N THR A 189 -16.46 2.54 -27.08
CA THR A 189 -15.15 1.95 -26.74
C THR A 189 -14.95 0.59 -27.40
N THR A 190 -13.79 -0.01 -27.19
CA THR A 190 -13.53 -1.42 -27.52
C THR A 190 -13.74 -2.30 -26.29
N VAL A 191 -13.86 -3.62 -26.48
CA VAL A 191 -14.00 -4.57 -25.35
C VAL A 191 -12.92 -4.36 -24.30
N MET A 192 -11.66 -4.18 -24.74
CA MET A 192 -10.52 -4.07 -23.81
C MET A 192 -10.35 -2.69 -23.20
N ALA A 193 -10.94 -1.64 -23.79
CA ALA A 193 -10.91 -0.26 -23.30
C ALA A 193 -12.22 0.13 -22.58
N HIS A 194 -13.17 -0.81 -22.44
CA HIS A 194 -14.41 -0.54 -21.72
C HIS A 194 -14.14 -0.30 -20.23
N PRO A 195 -14.77 0.72 -19.59
CA PRO A 195 -14.48 1.07 -18.20
C PRO A 195 -14.62 -0.09 -17.20
N ALA A 196 -15.60 -0.99 -17.39
CA ALA A 196 -15.79 -2.16 -16.54
C ALA A 196 -14.63 -3.17 -16.65
N VAL A 197 -14.09 -3.37 -17.85
CA VAL A 197 -12.93 -4.23 -18.07
C VAL A 197 -11.67 -3.58 -17.52
N ASP A 198 -11.54 -2.27 -17.67
CA ASP A 198 -10.41 -1.52 -17.14
C ASP A 198 -10.38 -1.55 -15.61
N LEU A 199 -11.51 -1.37 -14.95
CA LEU A 199 -11.64 -1.55 -13.50
C LEU A 199 -11.22 -2.96 -13.06
N ALA A 200 -11.65 -3.99 -13.77
CA ALA A 200 -11.28 -5.38 -13.46
C ALA A 200 -9.77 -5.65 -13.66
N LYS A 201 -9.12 -4.98 -14.63
CA LYS A 201 -7.67 -5.02 -14.79
C LYS A 201 -6.94 -4.38 -13.61
N HIS A 202 -7.40 -3.21 -13.14
CA HIS A 202 -6.81 -2.56 -11.96
C HIS A 202 -6.93 -3.46 -10.72
N GLN A 203 -8.09 -4.07 -10.49
CA GLN A 203 -8.26 -5.03 -9.39
C GLN A 203 -7.34 -6.25 -9.51
N LEU A 204 -7.08 -6.73 -10.72
CA LEU A 204 -6.13 -7.81 -10.96
C LEU A 204 -4.69 -7.37 -10.64
N ILE A 205 -4.31 -6.15 -11.03
CA ILE A 205 -2.98 -5.59 -10.74
C ILE A 205 -2.79 -5.44 -9.23
N GLU A 206 -3.78 -4.91 -8.51
CA GLU A 206 -3.74 -4.78 -7.05
C GLU A 206 -3.58 -6.15 -6.36
N ALA A 207 -4.37 -7.15 -6.76
CA ALA A 207 -4.26 -8.50 -6.21
C ALA A 207 -2.90 -9.15 -6.54
N HIS A 208 -2.32 -8.86 -7.69
CA HIS A 208 -0.99 -9.34 -8.06
C HIS A 208 0.12 -8.69 -7.25
N LEU A 209 0.04 -7.37 -7.01
CA LEU A 209 0.99 -6.65 -6.17
C LEU A 209 0.93 -7.14 -4.72
N GLU A 210 -0.26 -7.38 -4.18
CA GLU A 210 -0.41 -7.92 -2.83
C GLU A 210 0.18 -9.32 -2.71
N TYR A 211 -0.08 -10.20 -3.69
CA TYR A 211 0.55 -11.52 -3.73
C TYR A 211 2.07 -11.43 -3.82
N ALA A 212 2.62 -10.54 -4.65
CA ALA A 212 4.06 -10.35 -4.78
C ALA A 212 4.70 -9.81 -3.48
N ARG A 213 4.02 -8.93 -2.74
CA ARG A 213 4.51 -8.42 -1.44
C ARG A 213 4.62 -9.48 -0.36
N GLN A 214 3.83 -10.55 -0.43
CA GLN A 214 3.88 -11.65 0.54
C GLN A 214 4.98 -12.67 0.23
N GLN A 215 5.58 -12.61 -0.97
CA GLN A 215 6.67 -13.47 -1.39
C GLN A 215 8.08 -12.89 -1.10
N ILE A 216 8.16 -11.61 -0.74
CA ILE A 216 9.40 -10.91 -0.42
C ILE A 216 9.68 -10.95 1.08
#